data_c33dda1a5c6db30af05e98e65902a87a
#
_entry.id   c33dda1a5c6db30af05e98e65902a87a
#
_cell.length_a   1.000
_cell.length_b   1.000
_cell.length_c   1.000
_cell.angle_alpha   90.00
_cell.angle_beta   90.00
_cell.angle_gamma   90.00
#
_symmetry.space_group_name_H-M   'P 1'
#
loop_
_entity.id
_entity.type
_entity.pdbx_description
1 polymer ?
#
loop_
_entity_poly.entity_id
_entity_poly.type
_entity_poly.pdbx_seq_one_letter_code
_entity_poly.pdbx_strand_id
1 'polypeptide(L)' 'MNYIIEDLNIDDIRSASTNYLRSCLKEDIDPYVHDMIEKELYVREQRRPIV' A
#
# COMPACT_ATOMS: atom_id res chain seq x y z
N MET A 1 20.27 -5.33 -5.56
CA MET A 1 19.66 -4.89 -5.74
C MET A 1 18.58 -4.85 -5.24
N ASN A 2 18.01 -4.68 -4.97
CA ASN A 2 17.12 -4.67 -4.68
C ASN A 2 16.26 -3.96 -4.66
N TYR A 3 15.77 -3.31 -4.71
CA TYR A 3 14.93 -2.71 -4.72
C TYR A 3 13.76 -2.97 -4.95
N ILE A 4 13.31 -3.35 -4.59
CA ILE A 4 12.17 -4.07 -4.82
C ILE A 4 10.90 -3.36 -4.53
N ILE A 5 10.86 -2.61 -3.46
CA ILE A 5 9.72 -1.79 -3.14
C ILE A 5 9.42 -0.84 -4.25
N GLU A 6 10.44 -0.40 -4.93
CA GLU A 6 10.25 0.50 -6.05
C GLU A 6 9.53 -0.14 -7.20
N ASP A 7 9.53 -1.45 -7.24
CA ASP A 7 8.87 -2.15 -8.32
C ASP A 7 7.42 -2.44 -8.04
N LEU A 8 6.94 -2.05 -6.89
CA LEU A 8 5.54 -2.27 -6.59
C LEU A 8 4.68 -1.45 -7.53
N ASN A 9 3.75 -2.09 -8.17
CA ASN A 9 2.80 -1.36 -9.01
C ASN A 9 1.45 -1.40 -8.33
N ILE A 10 0.46 -0.78 -8.97
CA ILE A 10 -0.84 -0.65 -8.34
C ILE A 10 -1.50 -2.00 -8.09
N ASP A 11 -1.26 -2.97 -8.95
CA ASP A 11 -1.85 -4.29 -8.78
C ASP A 11 -1.28 -4.99 -7.56
N ASP A 12 0.03 -4.84 -7.36
CA ASP A 12 0.67 -5.43 -6.19
C ASP A 12 0.09 -4.84 -4.91
N ILE A 13 -0.12 -3.54 -4.94
CA ILE A 13 -0.64 -2.85 -3.77
C ILE A 13 -2.08 -3.29 -3.49
N ARG A 14 -2.86 -3.44 -4.52
CA ARG A 14 -4.24 -3.86 -4.36
C ARG A 14 -4.39 -5.26 -3.82
N SER A 15 -3.45 -6.13 -4.16
CA SER A 15 -3.54 -7.51 -3.71
C SER A 15 -2.85 -7.74 -2.38
N ALA A 16 -2.11 -6.79 -1.88
CA ALA A 16 -1.41 -6.97 -0.62
C ALA A 16 -2.37 -6.87 0.55
N SER A 17 -2.03 -7.51 1.65
CA SER A 17 -2.86 -7.43 2.83
C SER A 17 -2.74 -6.04 3.45
N THR A 18 -3.76 -5.67 4.20
CA THR A 18 -3.75 -4.38 4.88
C THR A 18 -2.59 -4.27 5.85
N ASN A 19 -2.31 -5.34 6.56
CA ASN A 19 -1.20 -5.32 7.50
C ASN A 19 0.13 -5.12 6.80
N TYR A 20 0.29 -5.77 5.64
CA TYR A 20 1.51 -5.61 4.88
C TYR A 20 1.67 -4.15 4.44
N LEU A 21 0.59 -3.56 3.94
CA LEU A 21 0.65 -2.18 3.49
C LEU A 21 0.99 -1.23 4.64
N ARG A 22 0.41 -1.47 5.79
CA ARG A 22 0.72 -0.63 6.94
C ARG A 22 2.17 -0.76 7.35
N SER A 23 2.71 -1.96 7.25
CA SER A 23 4.12 -2.15 7.56
C SER A 23 4.99 -1.38 6.60
N CYS A 24 4.61 -1.37 5.32
CA CYS A 24 5.38 -0.64 4.33
C CYS A 24 5.45 0.84 4.65
N LEU A 25 4.38 1.40 5.21
CA LEU A 25 4.39 2.82 5.53
C LEU A 25 5.41 3.18 6.58
N LYS A 26 5.84 2.21 7.36
CA LYS A 26 6.84 2.45 8.38
C LYS A 26 8.25 2.32 7.82
N GLU A 27 8.37 1.82 6.60
CA GLU A 27 9.66 1.65 5.98
C GLU A 27 10.04 2.90 5.21
N ASP A 28 11.31 2.97 4.87
CA ASP A 28 11.82 4.09 4.11
C ASP A 28 11.57 3.83 2.64
N ILE A 29 10.38 4.10 2.18
CA ILE A 29 10.00 3.82 0.81
C ILE A 29 9.87 5.10 0.02
N ASP A 30 9.80 4.94 -1.30
CA ASP A 30 9.65 6.06 -2.21
C ASP A 30 8.36 6.81 -1.89
N PRO A 31 8.41 8.15 -1.83
CA PRO A 31 7.20 8.92 -1.54
C PRO A 31 6.04 8.61 -2.48
N TYR A 32 6.34 8.29 -3.72
CA TYR A 32 5.31 7.96 -4.68
C TYR A 32 4.60 6.67 -4.26
N VAL A 33 5.37 5.67 -3.87
CA VAL A 33 4.80 4.40 -3.42
C VAL A 33 4.06 4.60 -2.10
N HIS A 34 4.62 5.40 -1.22
CA HIS A 34 3.98 5.70 0.05
C HIS A 34 2.59 6.30 -0.18
N ASP A 35 2.50 7.23 -1.12
CA ASP A 35 1.24 7.86 -1.44
C ASP A 35 0.23 6.86 -1.99
N MET A 36 0.68 5.96 -2.85
CA MET A 36 -0.19 4.95 -3.41
C MET A 36 -0.75 4.04 -2.34
N ILE A 37 0.11 3.66 -1.40
CA ILE A 37 -0.33 2.79 -0.32
C ILE A 37 -1.35 3.49 0.56
N GLU A 38 -1.11 4.75 0.85
CA GLU A 38 -2.06 5.50 1.67
C GLU A 38 -3.41 5.60 1.00
N LYS A 39 -3.40 5.83 -0.30
CA LYS A 39 -4.65 5.92 -1.03
C LYS A 39 -5.40 4.60 -1.04
N GLU A 40 -4.67 3.52 -1.18
CA GLU A 40 -5.31 2.21 -1.17
C GLU A 40 -5.93 1.92 0.20
N LEU A 41 -5.23 2.26 1.25
CA LEU A 41 -5.76 2.05 2.60
C LEU A 41 -7.00 2.91 2.82
N TYR A 42 -6.99 4.12 2.30
CA TYR A 42 -8.13 5.00 2.42
C TYR A 42 -9.35 4.40 1.72
N VAL A 43 -9.15 3.88 0.51
CA VAL A 43 -10.23 3.28 -0.24
C VAL A 43 -10.80 2.07 0.50
N ARG A 44 -9.94 1.26 1.10
CA ARG A 44 -10.41 0.11 1.85
C ARG A 44 -11.27 0.51 3.04
N GLU A 45 -10.89 1.59 3.69
CA GLU A 45 -11.67 2.11 4.79
C GLU A 45 -13.04 2.54 4.33
N GLN A 46 -13.10 3.22 3.18
CA GLN A 46 -14.35 3.73 2.67
C GLN A 46 -15.26 2.63 2.16
N ARG A 47 -14.66 1.52 1.72
CA ARG A 47 -15.44 0.44 1.15
C ARG A 47 -15.85 -0.61 2.14
N ARG A 48 -15.56 -0.38 3.38
CA ARG A 48 -15.89 -1.30 4.42
C ARG A 48 -17.37 -1.56 4.40
N PRO A 49 -17.77 -2.82 4.44
CA PRO A 49 -19.20 -3.12 4.40
C PRO A 49 -19.88 -2.59 5.65
N ILE A 50 -21.07 -2.14 5.45
CA ILE A 50 -21.84 -1.65 6.55
C ILE A 50 -22.70 -2.77 7.05
N VAL A 51 -22.41 -3.29 8.12
CA VAL A 51 -23.19 -4.43 8.54
C VAL A 51 -23.72 -4.27 9.90
#